data_520d11df0329783af78350180424c610
#
_entry.id   520d11df0329783af78350180424c610
#
_cell.length_a   1.000
_cell.length_b   1.000
_cell.length_c   1.000
_cell.angle_alpha   90.00
_cell.angle_beta   90.00
_cell.angle_gamma   90.00
#
_symmetry.space_group_name_H-M   'P 1'
#
loop_
_entity.id
_entity.type
_entity.pdbx_description
1 polymer ?
#
loop_
_entity_poly.entity_id
_entity_poly.type
_entity_poly.pdbx_seq_one_letter_code
_entity_poly.pdbx_strand_id
1 'polypeptide(L)'
;MKQLTVIVNEALEEVKGKNIITLDVTDITAVMDTVIVVSGNTNRQVKALSNAVIEASKKAGFQPLGVEGMDGGEWVLVDLLDVVVHIMQPAVRDFYELEKLWSVRPNDTVVDN
;
A
#
# COMPACT_ATOMS: atom_id res chain seq x y z
N MET A 1 -0.86 14.86 16.73
CA MET A 1 0.05 14.18 15.78
C MET A 1 -0.76 13.33 14.82
N LYS A 2 -0.46 13.42 13.53
CA LYS A 2 -1.17 12.63 12.54
C LYS A 2 -0.71 11.17 12.59
N GLN A 3 -1.67 10.28 12.40
CA GLN A 3 -1.34 8.87 12.29
C GLN A 3 -0.66 8.59 10.97
N LEU A 4 0.17 7.55 10.95
CA LEU A 4 0.92 7.17 9.76
C LEU A 4 0.00 6.89 8.56
N THR A 5 -1.14 6.24 8.80
CA THR A 5 -2.09 5.95 7.73
C THR A 5 -2.57 7.23 7.05
N VAL A 6 -2.85 8.27 7.83
CA VAL A 6 -3.29 9.56 7.27
C VAL A 6 -2.17 10.20 6.46
N ILE A 7 -0.95 10.15 6.99
CA ILE A 7 0.22 10.72 6.32
C ILE A 7 0.43 10.06 4.95
N VAL A 8 0.35 8.73 4.91
CA VAL A 8 0.53 7.98 3.68
C VAL A 8 -0.57 8.31 2.68
N ASN A 9 -1.83 8.32 3.12
CA ASN A 9 -2.94 8.61 2.23
C ASN A 9 -2.84 10.02 1.64
N GLU A 10 -2.45 11.00 2.46
CA GLU A 10 -2.29 12.36 1.96
C GLU A 10 -1.18 12.45 0.92
N ALA A 11 -0.07 11.75 1.15
CA ALA A 11 1.03 11.74 0.20
C ALA A 11 0.60 11.12 -1.13
N LEU A 12 -0.16 10.03 -1.07
CA LEU A 12 -0.63 9.36 -2.28
C LEU A 12 -1.61 10.24 -3.05
N GLU A 13 -2.47 10.96 -2.34
CA GLU A 13 -3.44 11.85 -2.98
C GLU A 13 -2.75 13.02 -3.66
N GLU A 14 -1.69 13.56 -3.05
CA GLU A 14 -0.96 14.68 -3.65
C GLU A 14 -0.34 14.30 -4.99
N VAL A 15 0.09 13.07 -5.14
CA VAL A 15 0.69 12.58 -6.38
C VAL A 15 -0.35 11.89 -7.26
N LYS A 16 -1.62 12.05 -6.91
CA LYS A 16 -2.75 11.58 -7.71
C LYS A 16 -2.80 10.07 -7.87
N GLY A 17 -2.55 9.37 -6.77
CA GLY A 17 -2.73 7.93 -6.75
C GLY A 17 -4.16 7.55 -7.09
N LYS A 18 -4.33 6.45 -7.80
CA LYS A 18 -5.64 5.99 -8.26
C LYS A 18 -6.14 4.85 -7.38
N ASN A 19 -7.44 4.88 -7.11
CA ASN A 19 -8.11 3.77 -6.41
C ASN A 19 -7.41 3.41 -5.11
N ILE A 20 -7.19 4.40 -4.25
CA ILE A 20 -6.53 4.19 -2.97
C ILE A 20 -7.49 3.44 -2.04
N ILE A 21 -7.05 2.30 -1.53
CA ILE A 21 -7.83 1.48 -0.62
C ILE A 21 -7.01 1.27 0.65
N THR A 22 -7.63 1.52 1.78
CA THR A 22 -7.01 1.30 3.09
C THR A 22 -7.74 0.17 3.79
N LEU A 23 -7.01 -0.88 4.12
CA LEU A 23 -7.58 -2.08 4.72
C LEU A 23 -7.04 -2.26 6.13
N ASP A 24 -7.95 -2.46 7.08
CA ASP A 24 -7.59 -2.82 8.44
C ASP A 24 -7.43 -4.34 8.48
N VAL A 25 -6.23 -4.79 8.75
CA VAL A 25 -5.92 -6.23 8.74
C VAL A 25 -5.59 -6.77 10.13
N THR A 26 -5.93 -6.02 11.17
CA THR A 26 -5.63 -6.43 12.54
C THR A 26 -6.29 -7.76 12.92
N ASP A 27 -7.45 -8.05 12.36
CA ASP A 27 -8.15 -9.31 12.61
C ASP A 27 -7.57 -10.48 11.83
N ILE A 28 -6.72 -10.21 10.85
CA ILE A 28 -6.21 -11.23 9.95
C ILE A 28 -4.78 -11.60 10.30
N THR A 29 -3.98 -10.62 10.70
CA THR A 29 -2.57 -10.85 11.00
C THR A 29 -2.14 -9.98 12.17
N ALA A 30 -1.16 -10.46 12.92
CA ALA A 30 -0.54 -9.71 14.01
C ALA A 30 0.72 -8.96 13.55
N VAL A 31 1.11 -9.13 12.29
CA VAL A 31 2.36 -8.55 11.78
C VAL A 31 2.22 -7.08 11.45
N MET A 32 1.07 -6.67 10.98
CA MET A 32 0.82 -5.28 10.60
C MET A 32 -0.64 -4.94 10.88
N ASP A 33 -0.93 -3.66 10.99
CA ASP A 33 -2.29 -3.19 11.27
C ASP A 33 -3.06 -2.81 10.02
N THR A 34 -2.37 -2.26 9.03
CA THR A 34 -3.02 -1.64 7.87
C THR A 34 -2.26 -1.97 6.60
N VAL A 35 -3.02 -2.28 5.56
CA VAL A 35 -2.48 -2.42 4.21
C VAL A 35 -3.15 -1.36 3.34
N ILE A 36 -2.33 -0.63 2.61
CA ILE A 36 -2.82 0.40 1.68
C ILE A 36 -2.44 -0.05 0.27
N VAL A 37 -3.42 -0.06 -0.63
CA VAL A 37 -3.20 -0.42 -2.03
C VAL A 37 -3.58 0.76 -2.90
N VAL A 38 -2.72 1.09 -3.84
CA VAL A 38 -2.94 2.24 -4.73
C VAL A 38 -2.39 1.90 -6.11
N SER A 39 -2.98 2.50 -7.13
CA SER A 39 -2.55 2.29 -8.52
C SER A 39 -1.87 3.52 -9.09
N GLY A 40 -0.84 3.28 -9.90
CA GLY A 40 -0.23 4.28 -10.75
C GLY A 40 -0.22 3.72 -12.17
N ASN A 41 -0.52 4.57 -13.17
CA ASN A 41 -0.74 4.09 -14.52
C ASN A 41 0.54 3.74 -15.29
N THR A 42 1.68 4.23 -14.82
CA THR A 42 2.96 4.00 -15.49
C THR A 42 4.02 3.66 -14.45
N ASN A 43 5.16 3.11 -14.90
CA ASN A 43 6.29 2.88 -14.01
C ASN A 43 6.71 4.16 -13.30
N ARG A 44 6.70 5.26 -14.05
CA ARG A 44 7.09 6.56 -13.51
C ARG A 44 6.14 7.01 -12.40
N GLN A 45 4.84 6.84 -12.62
CA GLN A 45 3.84 7.20 -11.63
C GLN A 45 3.97 6.34 -10.37
N VAL A 46 4.17 5.03 -10.54
CA VAL A 46 4.35 4.13 -9.41
C VAL A 46 5.57 4.55 -8.59
N LYS A 47 6.67 4.88 -9.25
CA LYS A 47 7.87 5.34 -8.54
C LYS A 47 7.65 6.66 -7.85
N ALA A 48 6.92 7.59 -8.49
CA ALA A 48 6.63 8.89 -7.88
C ALA A 48 5.76 8.73 -6.63
N LEU A 49 4.76 7.85 -6.69
CA LEU A 49 3.91 7.56 -5.54
C LEU A 49 4.73 6.95 -4.40
N SER A 50 5.61 6.01 -4.76
CA SER A 50 6.46 5.35 -3.77
C SER A 50 7.38 6.34 -3.07
N ASN A 51 8.01 7.22 -3.84
CA ASN A 51 8.90 8.23 -3.27
C ASN A 51 8.15 9.20 -2.38
N ALA A 52 6.92 9.56 -2.77
CA ALA A 52 6.10 10.45 -1.95
C ALA A 52 5.80 9.84 -0.59
N VAL A 53 5.46 8.54 -0.58
CA VAL A 53 5.21 7.82 0.67
C VAL A 53 6.47 7.78 1.53
N ILE A 54 7.60 7.45 0.92
CA ILE A 54 8.86 7.33 1.64
C ILE A 54 9.25 8.67 2.27
N GLU A 55 9.18 9.75 1.50
CA GLU A 55 9.56 11.06 1.98
C GLU A 55 8.63 11.56 3.08
N ALA A 56 7.33 11.40 2.89
CA ALA A 56 6.35 11.83 3.88
C ALA A 56 6.51 11.07 5.20
N SER A 57 6.77 9.76 5.09
CA SER A 57 6.99 8.93 6.27
C SER A 57 8.23 9.35 7.03
N LYS A 58 9.34 9.54 6.33
CA LYS A 58 10.58 9.96 6.97
C LYS A 58 10.44 11.31 7.64
N LYS A 59 9.76 12.24 6.99
CA LYS A 59 9.53 13.57 7.52
C LYS A 59 8.75 13.53 8.82
N ALA A 60 7.86 12.55 8.94
CA ALA A 60 7.04 12.38 10.13
C ALA A 60 7.73 11.51 11.19
N GLY A 61 8.95 11.07 10.94
CA GLY A 61 9.68 10.26 11.90
C GLY A 61 9.55 8.77 11.75
N PHE A 62 8.97 8.31 10.63
CA PHE A 62 8.76 6.87 10.38
C PHE A 62 9.71 6.42 9.27
N GLN A 63 10.77 5.74 9.66
CA GLN A 63 11.75 5.24 8.69
C GLN A 63 11.24 3.92 8.11
N PRO A 64 11.17 3.79 6.77
CA PRO A 64 10.76 2.52 6.18
C PRO A 64 11.70 1.39 6.58
N LEU A 65 11.14 0.23 6.88
CA LEU A 65 11.92 -0.97 7.15
C LEU A 65 12.48 -1.56 5.87
N GLY A 66 11.78 -1.40 4.77
CA GLY A 66 12.23 -1.90 3.49
C GLY A 66 11.40 -1.34 2.36
N VAL A 67 11.99 -1.29 1.19
CA VAL A 67 11.32 -0.88 -0.04
C VAL A 67 11.76 -1.85 -1.12
N GLU A 68 10.78 -2.47 -1.80
CA GLU A 68 11.09 -3.46 -2.84
C GLU A 68 10.33 -3.13 -4.11
N GLY A 69 10.94 -3.44 -5.25
CA GLY A 69 10.30 -3.29 -6.54
C GLY A 69 10.52 -1.96 -7.23
N MET A 70 11.31 -1.06 -6.64
CA MET A 70 11.50 0.27 -7.23
C MET A 70 12.12 0.22 -8.63
N ASP A 71 13.01 -0.72 -8.88
CA ASP A 71 13.69 -0.80 -10.17
C ASP A 71 12.70 -1.08 -11.31
N GLY A 72 11.77 -2.00 -11.10
CA GLY A 72 10.78 -2.34 -12.12
C GLY A 72 9.68 -1.32 -12.26
N GLY A 73 9.20 -0.80 -11.15
CA GLY A 73 8.12 0.17 -11.17
C GLY A 73 6.77 -0.40 -11.55
N GLU A 74 6.60 -1.72 -11.46
CA GLU A 74 5.31 -2.35 -11.73
C GLU A 74 4.55 -2.61 -10.44
N TRP A 75 5.28 -2.97 -9.39
CA TRP A 75 4.72 -3.28 -8.09
C TRP A 75 5.78 -2.94 -7.06
N VAL A 76 5.54 -1.86 -6.30
CA VAL A 76 6.45 -1.44 -5.24
C VAL A 76 5.78 -1.68 -3.91
N LEU A 77 6.55 -2.24 -2.99
CA LEU A 77 6.10 -2.44 -1.61
C LEU A 77 6.93 -1.54 -0.70
N VAL A 78 6.25 -0.72 0.10
CA VAL A 78 6.90 0.09 1.12
C VAL A 78 6.45 -0.43 2.48
N ASP A 79 7.40 -0.98 3.24
CA ASP A 79 7.11 -1.57 4.55
C ASP A 79 7.42 -0.54 5.63
N LEU A 80 6.39 -0.08 6.32
CA LEU A 80 6.51 0.90 7.40
C LEU A 80 6.21 0.29 8.76
N LEU A 81 6.28 -1.03 8.88
CA LEU A 81 6.03 -1.84 10.06
C LEU A 81 4.53 -2.06 10.28
N ASP A 82 3.84 -1.08 10.87
CA ASP A 82 2.40 -1.22 11.13
C ASP A 82 1.57 -0.98 9.87
N VAL A 83 2.13 -0.28 8.90
CA VAL A 83 1.46 0.04 7.64
C VAL A 83 2.33 -0.48 6.50
N VAL A 84 1.73 -1.26 5.62
CA VAL A 84 2.42 -1.75 4.42
C VAL A 84 1.68 -1.18 3.21
N VAL A 85 2.42 -0.54 2.31
CA VAL A 85 1.83 0.13 1.15
C VAL A 85 2.21 -0.63 -0.11
N HIS A 86 1.21 -1.02 -0.89
CA HIS A 86 1.40 -1.64 -2.19
C HIS A 86 1.03 -0.65 -3.28
N ILE A 87 2.00 -0.27 -4.08
CA ILE A 87 1.80 0.66 -5.19
C ILE A 87 1.99 -0.13 -6.48
N MET A 88 0.94 -0.26 -7.28
CA MET A 88 0.94 -1.17 -8.42
C MET A 88 0.34 -0.54 -9.65
N GLN A 89 0.80 -1.00 -10.81
CA GLN A 89 0.08 -0.67 -12.04
C GLN A 89 -1.24 -1.44 -12.06
N PRO A 90 -2.27 -0.89 -12.73
CA PRO A 90 -3.60 -1.52 -12.72
C PRO A 90 -3.60 -2.96 -13.19
N ALA A 91 -2.81 -3.30 -14.21
CA ALA A 91 -2.77 -4.68 -14.71
C ALA A 91 -2.26 -5.66 -13.65
N VAL A 92 -1.24 -5.25 -12.89
CA VAL A 92 -0.69 -6.08 -11.83
C VAL A 92 -1.71 -6.23 -10.70
N ARG A 93 -2.34 -5.12 -10.33
CA ARG A 93 -3.33 -5.13 -9.27
C ARG A 93 -4.51 -6.03 -9.60
N ASP A 94 -4.99 -5.96 -10.84
CA ASP A 94 -6.10 -6.80 -11.28
C ASP A 94 -5.72 -8.27 -11.26
N PHE A 95 -4.50 -8.57 -11.70
CA PHE A 95 -4.05 -9.95 -11.78
C PHE A 95 -3.94 -10.61 -10.42
N TYR A 96 -3.37 -9.90 -9.45
CA TYR A 96 -3.13 -10.46 -8.12
C TYR A 96 -4.27 -10.24 -7.16
N GLU A 97 -5.08 -9.20 -7.36
CA GLU A 97 -6.27 -8.91 -6.53
C GLU A 97 -5.93 -8.89 -5.03
N LEU A 98 -4.82 -8.23 -4.70
CA LEU A 98 -4.33 -8.23 -3.32
C LEU A 98 -5.34 -7.71 -2.31
N GLU A 99 -6.10 -6.68 -2.68
CA GLU A 99 -7.08 -6.14 -1.74
C GLU A 99 -8.15 -7.16 -1.38
N LYS A 100 -8.44 -8.09 -2.28
CA LYS A 100 -9.41 -9.14 -1.98
C LYS A 100 -8.86 -10.14 -0.97
N LEU A 101 -7.56 -10.43 -1.06
CA LEU A 101 -6.93 -11.33 -0.10
C LEU A 101 -7.02 -10.78 1.31
N TRP A 102 -6.83 -9.48 1.47
CA TRP A 102 -6.83 -8.87 2.78
C TRP A 102 -8.24 -8.55 3.27
N SER A 103 -9.23 -8.46 2.39
CA SER A 103 -10.59 -8.19 2.80
C SER A 103 -11.35 -9.45 3.20
N VAL A 104 -10.86 -10.64 2.85
CA VAL A 104 -11.51 -11.90 3.20
C VAL A 104 -11.05 -12.34 4.58
N ARG A 105 -12.00 -12.57 5.47
CA ARG A 105 -11.68 -13.05 6.81
C ARG A 105 -11.72 -14.57 6.84
N PRO A 106 -11.02 -15.19 7.78
CA PRO A 106 -10.99 -16.65 7.84
C PRO A 106 -12.37 -17.29 7.89
N ASN A 107 -13.30 -16.66 8.53
CA ASN A 107 -14.66 -17.22 8.64
C ASN A 107 -15.58 -16.79 7.52
N ASP A 108 -15.09 -16.00 6.56
CA ASP A 108 -15.86 -15.57 5.40
C ASP A 108 -15.52 -16.35 4.16
N THR A 109 -14.75 -17.29 4.28
CA THR A 109 -14.26 -17.95 3.14
C THR A 109 -15.29 -18.54 2.29
N VAL A 110 -15.50 -18.50 2.14
CA VAL A 110 -15.95 -18.84 1.41
C VAL A 110 -15.82 -18.88 0.26
N VAL A 111 -15.66 -18.88 0.15
CA VAL A 111 -15.49 -18.84 -0.60
C VAL A 111 -15.42 -19.27 -1.43
N ASP A 112 -15.54 -19.40 -1.76
CA ASP A 112 -15.44 -19.62 -2.52
C ASP A 112 -14.98 -19.80 -3.24
N ASN A 113 -14.77 -20.07 -3.28
CA ASN A 113 -14.40 -20.18 -3.90
C ASN A 113 -14.37 -20.41 -4.36
#